data_f9f366b05c7f9ee35c3e44e47cd6a50c
#
_entry.id   f9f366b05c7f9ee35c3e44e47cd6a50c
#
_cell.length_a   1.000
_cell.length_b   1.000
_cell.length_c   1.000
_cell.angle_alpha   90.00
_cell.angle_beta   90.00
_cell.angle_gamma   90.00
#
_symmetry.space_group_name_H-M   'P 1'
#
loop_
_entity.id
_entity.type
_entity.pdbx_description
1 polymer ?
#
loop_
_entity_poly.entity_id
_entity_poly.type
_entity_poly.pdbx_seq_one_letter_code
_entity_poly.pdbx_strand_id
1 'polypeptide(L)'
;MAVRALAALLCVGLMFGARAIAQETPAQSPQELFRDVLLKDADTTSGVKRLLRTNAGFVSPTPLFADLTGDGKSDAVVTVENGGAAGAVAAYVLTAEGSDSGALRVAFRNQSLYQGHVRTSGPTVTVIDPIYARGDDVCCARHATERDYAWDASLKTFTRRATRTVTIGPTAARSRSRG
;
A
#
# COMPACT_ATOMS: atom_id res chain seq x y z
N MET A 1 -15.46 -92.44 -3.48
CA MET A 1 -14.28 -91.64 -3.74
C MET A 1 -14.77 -90.24 -4.13
N ALA A 2 -14.63 -89.29 -3.24
CA ALA A 2 -15.19 -87.95 -3.39
C ALA A 2 -14.08 -86.96 -3.83
N VAL A 3 -14.29 -86.26 -4.96
CA VAL A 3 -13.39 -85.21 -5.45
C VAL A 3 -14.05 -83.87 -5.06
N ARG A 4 -13.39 -83.15 -4.15
CA ARG A 4 -13.77 -81.81 -3.74
C ARG A 4 -13.09 -80.76 -4.68
N ALA A 5 -13.89 -80.00 -5.41
CA ALA A 5 -13.49 -78.87 -6.19
C ALA A 5 -13.41 -77.60 -5.27
N LEU A 6 -12.25 -76.99 -5.17
CA LEU A 6 -12.04 -75.72 -4.49
C LEU A 6 -12.28 -74.58 -5.52
N ALA A 7 -13.27 -73.76 -5.29
CA ALA A 7 -13.45 -72.52 -6.05
C ALA A 7 -12.71 -71.38 -5.34
N ALA A 8 -11.71 -70.85 -5.98
CA ALA A 8 -10.98 -69.65 -5.52
C ALA A 8 -11.70 -68.39 -6.03
N LEU A 9 -12.28 -67.61 -5.11
CA LEU A 9 -12.86 -66.28 -5.39
C LEU A 9 -11.76 -65.25 -5.36
N LEU A 10 -11.46 -64.68 -6.52
CA LEU A 10 -10.52 -63.52 -6.65
C LEU A 10 -11.33 -62.23 -6.40
N CYS A 11 -11.16 -61.64 -5.21
CA CYS A 11 -11.66 -60.30 -4.92
C CYS A 11 -10.65 -59.28 -5.46
N VAL A 12 -10.94 -58.68 -6.62
CA VAL A 12 -10.22 -57.50 -7.13
C VAL A 12 -10.75 -56.28 -6.42
N GLY A 13 -10.03 -55.85 -5.39
CA GLY A 13 -10.29 -54.57 -4.69
C GLY A 13 -9.86 -53.39 -5.54
N LEU A 14 -10.79 -52.65 -6.13
CA LEU A 14 -10.53 -51.33 -6.73
C LEU A 14 -10.20 -50.33 -5.58
N MET A 15 -8.94 -50.04 -5.38
CA MET A 15 -8.50 -48.93 -4.57
C MET A 15 -8.72 -47.62 -5.35
N PHE A 16 -9.87 -46.98 -5.14
CA PHE A 16 -10.05 -45.59 -5.53
C PHE A 16 -9.23 -44.73 -4.61
N GLY A 17 -8.03 -44.38 -5.04
CA GLY A 17 -7.18 -43.36 -4.38
C GLY A 17 -7.87 -42.00 -4.53
N ALA A 18 -8.52 -41.52 -3.46
CA ALA A 18 -9.01 -40.17 -3.37
C ALA A 18 -7.76 -39.24 -3.39
N ARG A 19 -7.45 -38.63 -4.55
CA ARG A 19 -6.52 -37.52 -4.61
C ARG A 19 -7.16 -36.35 -3.88
N ALA A 20 -6.69 -36.05 -2.69
CA ALA A 20 -6.96 -34.81 -2.02
C ALA A 20 -6.38 -33.69 -2.93
N ILE A 21 -7.26 -32.96 -3.60
CA ILE A 21 -6.90 -31.71 -4.28
C ILE A 21 -6.59 -30.74 -3.13
N ALA A 22 -5.30 -30.48 -2.88
CA ALA A 22 -4.89 -29.42 -2.01
C ALA A 22 -5.45 -28.12 -2.62
N GLN A 23 -6.45 -27.52 -1.98
CA GLN A 23 -6.91 -26.19 -2.30
C GLN A 23 -5.76 -25.25 -1.95
N GLU A 24 -5.04 -24.76 -2.95
CA GLU A 24 -4.11 -23.66 -2.78
C GLU A 24 -4.91 -22.47 -2.23
N THR A 25 -4.60 -22.06 -1.02
CA THR A 25 -5.14 -20.82 -0.45
C THR A 25 -4.72 -19.70 -1.39
N PRO A 26 -5.64 -18.91 -1.95
CA PRO A 26 -5.29 -17.83 -2.85
C PRO A 26 -4.29 -16.91 -2.14
N ALA A 27 -3.19 -16.61 -2.82
CA ALA A 27 -2.17 -15.70 -2.29
C ALA A 27 -2.83 -14.34 -1.99
N GLN A 28 -2.62 -13.82 -0.77
CA GLN A 28 -3.13 -12.51 -0.36
C GLN A 28 -2.61 -11.44 -1.32
N SER A 29 -3.48 -10.55 -1.80
CA SER A 29 -3.06 -9.44 -2.64
C SER A 29 -2.18 -8.46 -1.87
N PRO A 30 -1.26 -7.75 -2.52
CA PRO A 30 -0.45 -6.71 -1.85
C PRO A 30 -1.31 -5.67 -1.12
N GLN A 31 -2.45 -5.29 -1.70
CA GLN A 31 -3.37 -4.33 -1.08
C GLN A 31 -3.99 -4.85 0.21
N GLU A 32 -4.39 -6.12 0.25
CA GLU A 32 -4.90 -6.77 1.46
C GLU A 32 -3.81 -6.88 2.52
N LEU A 33 -2.59 -7.24 2.14
CA LEU A 33 -1.44 -7.26 3.04
C LEU A 33 -1.21 -5.88 3.67
N PHE A 34 -1.12 -4.84 2.86
CA PHE A 34 -0.90 -3.47 3.36
C PHE A 34 -2.06 -2.99 4.23
N ARG A 35 -3.31 -3.26 3.83
CA ARG A 35 -4.48 -2.97 4.64
C ARG A 35 -4.40 -3.62 6.02
N ASP A 36 -4.02 -4.88 6.09
CA ASP A 36 -3.91 -5.61 7.35
C ASP A 36 -2.80 -5.03 8.25
N VAL A 37 -1.67 -4.63 7.66
CA VAL A 37 -0.60 -3.93 8.39
C VAL A 37 -1.12 -2.64 8.99
N LEU A 38 -1.81 -1.80 8.21
CA LEU A 38 -2.36 -0.53 8.68
C LEU A 38 -3.44 -0.70 9.76
N LEU A 39 -4.27 -1.74 9.65
CA LEU A 39 -5.29 -2.05 10.65
C LEU A 39 -4.71 -2.50 11.99
N LYS A 40 -3.55 -3.18 11.97
CA LYS A 40 -2.82 -3.65 13.15
C LYS A 40 -1.93 -2.57 13.77
N ASP A 41 -1.43 -1.61 12.97
CA ASP A 41 -0.56 -0.55 13.45
C ASP A 41 -1.27 0.31 14.52
N ALA A 42 -0.67 0.44 15.71
CA ALA A 42 -1.28 1.13 16.84
C ALA A 42 -1.55 2.62 16.57
N ASP A 43 -0.63 3.25 15.81
CA ASP A 43 -0.65 4.69 15.55
C ASP A 43 -1.45 5.09 14.30
N THR A 44 -1.97 4.13 13.54
CA THR A 44 -2.93 4.41 12.49
C THR A 44 -4.24 4.90 13.11
N THR A 45 -4.67 6.11 12.71
CA THR A 45 -5.84 6.78 13.29
C THR A 45 -7.13 5.98 13.14
N SER A 46 -8.03 6.16 14.11
CA SER A 46 -9.35 5.52 14.07
C SER A 46 -10.16 5.89 12.82
N GLY A 47 -9.96 7.10 12.28
CA GLY A 47 -10.57 7.57 11.04
C GLY A 47 -10.15 6.72 9.84
N VAL A 48 -8.84 6.54 9.64
CA VAL A 48 -8.29 5.69 8.57
C VAL A 48 -8.71 4.23 8.76
N LYS A 49 -8.58 3.70 9.99
CA LYS A 49 -9.02 2.32 10.28
C LYS A 49 -10.50 2.10 9.99
N ARG A 50 -11.35 3.09 10.29
CA ARG A 50 -12.78 3.01 9.96
C ARG A 50 -13.01 2.96 8.47
N LEU A 51 -12.38 3.84 7.67
CA LEU A 51 -12.47 3.83 6.21
C LEU A 51 -12.12 2.46 5.64
N LEU A 52 -11.00 1.87 6.10
CA LEU A 52 -10.53 0.56 5.63
C LEU A 52 -11.47 -0.59 6.05
N ARG A 53 -12.05 -0.55 7.28
CA ARG A 53 -12.95 -1.61 7.77
C ARG A 53 -14.33 -1.58 7.10
N THR A 54 -14.83 -0.41 6.77
CA THR A 54 -16.17 -0.25 6.17
C THR A 54 -16.12 -0.24 4.64
N ASN A 55 -14.96 -0.43 4.03
CA ASN A 55 -14.74 -0.32 2.59
C ASN A 55 -15.16 1.05 2.01
N ALA A 56 -15.27 2.08 2.86
CA ALA A 56 -15.44 3.47 2.43
C ALA A 56 -14.12 4.10 1.97
N GLY A 57 -13.02 3.37 2.09
CA GLY A 57 -11.71 3.69 1.58
C GLY A 57 -10.92 2.42 1.33
N PHE A 58 -9.82 2.55 0.62
CA PHE A 58 -8.98 1.43 0.22
C PHE A 58 -7.51 1.85 0.15
N VAL A 59 -6.61 0.88 0.22
CA VAL A 59 -5.20 1.08 -0.10
C VAL A 59 -5.06 1.17 -1.61
N SER A 60 -4.38 2.21 -2.09
CA SER A 60 -4.19 2.43 -3.53
C SER A 60 -3.56 1.20 -4.20
N PRO A 61 -4.06 0.81 -5.39
CA PRO A 61 -3.51 -0.34 -6.14
C PRO A 61 -2.12 -0.07 -6.74
N THR A 62 -1.62 1.16 -6.65
CA THR A 62 -0.35 1.59 -7.24
C THR A 62 0.66 2.02 -6.17
N PRO A 63 1.16 1.11 -5.32
CA PRO A 63 2.21 1.43 -4.37
C PRO A 63 3.50 1.79 -5.11
N LEU A 64 4.33 2.66 -4.50
CA LEU A 64 5.68 2.91 -4.97
C LEU A 64 6.63 2.03 -4.17
N PHE A 65 7.67 1.52 -4.84
CA PHE A 65 8.69 0.71 -4.19
C PHE A 65 10.06 1.34 -4.38
N ALA A 66 10.81 1.48 -3.29
CA ALA A 66 12.19 1.99 -3.29
C ALA A 66 12.88 1.55 -2.00
N ASP A 67 14.20 1.41 -2.03
CA ASP A 67 15.00 1.27 -0.80
C ASP A 67 15.13 2.68 -0.17
N LEU A 68 14.25 2.96 0.78
CA LEU A 68 14.16 4.25 1.45
C LEU A 68 14.92 4.25 2.79
N THR A 69 15.14 3.07 3.35
CA THR A 69 15.84 2.88 4.63
C THR A 69 17.33 2.63 4.45
N GLY A 70 17.78 2.28 3.24
CA GLY A 70 19.17 1.99 2.91
C GLY A 70 19.64 0.61 3.38
N ASP A 71 18.70 -0.32 3.60
CA ASP A 71 19.00 -1.68 4.05
C ASP A 71 19.13 -2.70 2.88
N GLY A 72 19.02 -2.24 1.65
CA GLY A 72 19.07 -3.06 0.43
C GLY A 72 17.76 -3.76 0.09
N LYS A 73 16.68 -3.53 0.85
CA LYS A 73 15.35 -4.06 0.59
C LYS A 73 14.42 -2.96 0.10
N SER A 74 13.42 -3.34 -0.71
CA SER A 74 12.41 -2.39 -1.14
C SER A 74 11.39 -2.13 -0.03
N ASP A 75 11.24 -0.86 0.33
CA ASP A 75 10.14 -0.36 1.15
C ASP A 75 8.94 -0.04 0.27
N ALA A 76 7.73 -0.14 0.82
CA ALA A 76 6.50 0.21 0.10
C ALA A 76 5.95 1.55 0.57
N VAL A 77 5.74 2.48 -0.37
CA VAL A 77 4.98 3.71 -0.11
C VAL A 77 3.56 3.51 -0.57
N VAL A 78 2.62 3.58 0.35
CA VAL A 78 1.21 3.34 0.09
C VAL A 78 0.36 4.54 0.49
N THR A 79 -0.71 4.79 -0.27
CA THR A 79 -1.73 5.77 0.08
C THR A 79 -3.04 5.09 0.43
N VAL A 80 -3.80 5.70 1.32
CA VAL A 80 -5.20 5.34 1.58
C VAL A 80 -6.08 6.38 0.94
N GLU A 81 -6.99 5.94 0.11
CA GLU A 81 -7.94 6.76 -0.63
C GLU A 81 -9.36 6.51 -0.13
N ASN A 82 -10.19 7.56 -0.16
CA ASN A 82 -11.59 7.44 0.27
C ASN A 82 -12.57 7.12 -0.86
N GLY A 83 -12.06 6.91 -2.09
CA GLY A 83 -12.90 6.61 -3.26
C GLY A 83 -13.79 7.75 -3.74
N GLY A 84 -13.69 8.94 -3.14
CA GLY A 84 -14.46 10.13 -3.47
C GLY A 84 -13.59 11.38 -3.67
N ALA A 85 -14.19 12.56 -3.53
CA ALA A 85 -13.55 13.84 -3.78
C ALA A 85 -12.31 14.14 -2.90
N ALA A 86 -12.18 13.51 -1.75
CA ALA A 86 -11.02 13.71 -0.89
C ALA A 86 -9.76 12.96 -1.38
N GLY A 87 -9.90 12.04 -2.35
CA GLY A 87 -8.76 11.32 -2.93
C GLY A 87 -7.91 10.62 -1.87
N ALA A 88 -6.60 10.79 -1.94
CA ALA A 88 -5.70 10.30 -0.91
C ALA A 88 -5.85 11.09 0.40
N VAL A 89 -6.18 10.38 1.47
CA VAL A 89 -6.41 10.92 2.83
C VAL A 89 -5.27 10.59 3.80
N ALA A 90 -4.44 9.61 3.45
CA ALA A 90 -3.25 9.25 4.22
C ALA A 90 -2.17 8.63 3.33
N ALA A 91 -0.92 8.75 3.78
CA ALA A 91 0.25 8.13 3.17
C ALA A 91 1.12 7.45 4.23
N TYR A 92 1.71 6.32 3.85
CA TYR A 92 2.53 5.51 4.74
C TYR A 92 3.76 4.98 4.01
N VAL A 93 4.84 4.74 4.77
CA VAL A 93 5.95 3.90 4.34
C VAL A 93 5.93 2.65 5.19
N LEU A 94 5.92 1.50 4.53
CA LEU A 94 6.00 0.19 5.13
C LEU A 94 7.39 -0.39 4.83
N THR A 95 8.10 -0.84 5.86
CA THR A 95 9.42 -1.44 5.73
C THR A 95 9.42 -2.85 6.35
N ALA A 96 10.35 -3.69 5.93
CA ALA A 96 10.50 -5.02 6.51
C ALA A 96 10.88 -4.94 7.99
N GLU A 97 10.28 -5.78 8.82
CA GLU A 97 10.63 -5.92 10.23
C GLU A 97 11.70 -7.00 10.38
N GLY A 98 12.94 -6.57 10.64
CA GLY A 98 14.08 -7.49 10.79
C GLY A 98 14.56 -8.11 9.47
N SER A 99 15.57 -9.01 9.58
CA SER A 99 16.21 -9.61 8.41
C SER A 99 15.38 -10.69 7.73
N ASP A 100 14.60 -11.47 8.47
CA ASP A 100 14.10 -12.77 8.00
C ASP A 100 12.58 -12.98 8.09
N SER A 101 11.83 -12.06 8.70
CA SER A 101 10.43 -12.34 9.03
C SER A 101 9.43 -12.13 7.89
N GLY A 102 9.80 -11.39 6.84
CA GLY A 102 8.84 -10.96 5.81
C GLY A 102 7.71 -10.08 6.35
N ALA A 103 7.68 -9.84 7.68
CA ALA A 103 6.70 -8.98 8.31
C ALA A 103 6.97 -7.51 7.96
N LEU A 104 5.90 -6.75 7.75
CA LEU A 104 5.98 -5.32 7.48
C LEU A 104 5.56 -4.52 8.72
N ARG A 105 6.25 -3.40 8.94
CA ARG A 105 5.87 -2.40 9.93
C ARG A 105 5.69 -1.03 9.28
N VAL A 106 4.91 -0.18 9.91
CA VAL A 106 4.75 1.21 9.48
C VAL A 106 5.91 2.03 10.03
N ALA A 107 6.76 2.55 9.13
CA ALA A 107 7.91 3.39 9.46
C ALA A 107 7.63 4.90 9.33
N PHE A 108 6.62 5.27 8.54
CA PHE A 108 6.18 6.65 8.35
C PHE A 108 4.67 6.75 8.22
N ARG A 109 4.10 7.86 8.69
CA ARG A 109 2.67 8.17 8.60
C ARG A 109 2.45 9.64 8.29
N ASN A 110 1.58 9.92 7.33
CA ASN A 110 0.90 11.19 7.19
C ASN A 110 -0.60 10.89 7.02
N GLN A 111 -1.43 11.32 7.96
CA GLN A 111 -2.83 10.88 8.08
C GLN A 111 -3.81 12.05 8.01
N SER A 112 -3.40 13.14 7.37
CA SER A 112 -4.18 14.38 7.24
C SER A 112 -4.07 14.97 5.84
N LEU A 113 -4.15 14.10 4.82
CA LEU A 113 -4.13 14.53 3.43
C LEU A 113 -5.55 14.86 2.94
N TYR A 114 -5.61 15.75 1.97
CA TYR A 114 -6.78 15.99 1.16
C TYR A 114 -6.33 16.14 -0.30
N GLN A 115 -6.69 15.16 -1.13
CA GLN A 115 -6.18 15.04 -2.51
C GLN A 115 -4.64 15.07 -2.61
N GLY A 116 -3.98 14.60 -1.57
CA GLY A 116 -2.52 14.59 -1.51
C GLY A 116 -1.92 13.58 -2.47
N HIS A 117 -0.66 13.78 -2.79
CA HIS A 117 0.14 12.87 -3.59
C HIS A 117 1.44 12.55 -2.88
N VAL A 118 2.02 11.40 -3.23
CA VAL A 118 3.34 11.00 -2.74
C VAL A 118 4.21 10.61 -3.91
N ARG A 119 5.47 11.01 -3.86
CA ARG A 119 6.50 10.55 -4.80
C ARG A 119 7.76 10.17 -4.04
N THR A 120 8.60 9.38 -4.67
CA THR A 120 9.92 9.03 -4.18
C THR A 120 10.99 9.57 -5.13
N SER A 121 12.14 9.95 -4.59
CA SER A 121 13.32 10.32 -5.36
C SER A 121 14.56 9.88 -4.57
N GLY A 122 15.22 8.79 -5.04
CA GLY A 122 16.22 8.10 -4.24
C GLY A 122 15.64 7.72 -2.86
N PRO A 123 16.35 8.00 -1.75
CA PRO A 123 15.89 7.64 -0.41
C PRO A 123 14.89 8.66 0.19
N THR A 124 14.38 9.59 -0.61
CA THR A 124 13.50 10.66 -0.15
C THR A 124 12.05 10.37 -0.51
N VAL A 125 11.16 10.49 0.48
CA VAL A 125 9.70 10.50 0.29
C VAL A 125 9.23 11.94 0.32
N THR A 126 8.59 12.40 -0.75
CA THR A 126 7.96 13.72 -0.80
C THR A 126 6.44 13.58 -0.70
N VAL A 127 5.87 14.17 0.32
CA VAL A 127 4.41 14.32 0.46
C VAL A 127 4.02 15.67 -0.10
N ILE A 128 3.06 15.65 -1.02
CA ILE A 128 2.54 16.83 -1.73
C ILE A 128 1.10 17.04 -1.28
N ASP A 129 0.84 18.16 -0.65
CA ASP A 129 -0.43 18.49 -0.02
C ASP A 129 -0.99 19.76 -0.69
N PRO A 130 -2.01 19.65 -1.55
CA PRO A 130 -2.57 20.79 -2.28
C PRO A 130 -3.10 21.87 -1.33
N ILE A 131 -2.89 23.13 -1.69
CA ILE A 131 -3.36 24.30 -0.97
C ILE A 131 -4.51 24.92 -1.77
N TYR A 132 -5.72 24.84 -1.24
CA TYR A 132 -6.90 25.43 -1.85
C TYR A 132 -7.11 26.83 -1.30
N ALA A 133 -7.07 27.82 -2.20
CA ALA A 133 -7.45 29.18 -1.87
C ALA A 133 -8.98 29.33 -1.92
N ARG A 134 -9.49 30.41 -1.32
CA ARG A 134 -10.92 30.71 -1.39
C ARG A 134 -11.32 30.95 -2.86
N GLY A 135 -12.22 30.12 -3.36
CA GLY A 135 -12.70 30.17 -4.76
C GLY A 135 -11.97 29.23 -5.72
N ASP A 136 -10.99 28.44 -5.24
CA ASP A 136 -10.46 27.36 -6.05
C ASP A 136 -11.49 26.21 -6.12
N ASP A 137 -11.61 25.62 -7.31
CA ASP A 137 -12.37 24.40 -7.48
C ASP A 137 -11.63 23.23 -6.80
N VAL A 138 -12.38 22.27 -6.30
CA VAL A 138 -11.86 21.08 -5.56
C VAL A 138 -10.82 20.29 -6.38
N CYS A 139 -10.91 20.34 -7.72
CA CYS A 139 -9.96 19.66 -8.62
C CYS A 139 -8.65 20.43 -8.81
N CYS A 140 -8.59 21.75 -8.45
CA CYS A 140 -7.70 22.63 -9.19
C CYS A 140 -6.93 23.61 -8.29
N ALA A 141 -6.33 23.05 -7.23
CA ALA A 141 -5.39 23.80 -6.41
C ALA A 141 -4.25 24.36 -7.26
N ARG A 142 -3.87 25.62 -7.02
CA ARG A 142 -2.77 26.29 -7.74
C ARG A 142 -1.43 26.10 -7.08
N HIS A 143 -1.44 25.78 -5.81
CA HIS A 143 -0.24 25.62 -4.99
C HIS A 143 -0.32 24.33 -4.19
N ALA A 144 0.83 23.81 -3.82
CA ALA A 144 0.93 22.72 -2.87
C ALA A 144 2.06 22.96 -1.89
N THR A 145 1.94 22.40 -0.70
CA THR A 145 3.06 22.22 0.20
C THR A 145 3.72 20.89 -0.11
N GLU A 146 4.99 20.91 -0.47
CA GLU A 146 5.85 19.72 -0.55
C GLU A 146 6.66 19.59 0.73
N ARG A 147 6.65 18.38 1.32
CA ARG A 147 7.43 18.04 2.50
C ARG A 147 8.27 16.82 2.18
N ASP A 148 9.59 16.99 2.25
CA ASP A 148 10.56 15.93 2.01
C ASP A 148 10.90 15.25 3.34
N TYR A 149 10.87 13.92 3.32
CA TYR A 149 11.22 13.07 4.45
C TYR A 149 12.31 12.10 4.03
N ALA A 150 13.27 11.88 4.91
CA ALA A 150 14.31 10.88 4.73
C ALA A 150 14.45 10.03 5.99
N TRP A 151 14.90 8.81 5.81
CA TRP A 151 15.14 7.88 6.90
C TRP A 151 16.22 8.40 7.85
N ASP A 152 15.96 8.28 9.13
CA ASP A 152 16.93 8.50 10.19
C ASP A 152 17.20 7.19 10.89
N ALA A 153 18.38 6.63 10.62
CA ALA A 153 18.74 5.30 11.13
C ALA A 153 18.89 5.27 12.66
N SER A 154 19.23 6.42 13.28
CA SER A 154 19.36 6.52 14.72
C SER A 154 18.02 6.53 15.45
N LEU A 155 17.02 7.17 14.86
CA LEU A 155 15.66 7.25 15.39
C LEU A 155 14.76 6.13 14.85
N LYS A 156 15.21 5.38 13.86
CA LYS A 156 14.44 4.35 13.13
C LYS A 156 13.09 4.86 12.63
N THR A 157 13.08 6.08 12.11
CA THR A 157 11.89 6.76 11.58
C THR A 157 12.24 7.72 10.47
N PHE A 158 11.23 8.16 9.71
CA PHE A 158 11.40 9.21 8.71
C PHE A 158 11.30 10.59 9.37
N THR A 159 12.31 11.43 9.15
CA THR A 159 12.37 12.81 9.64
C THR A 159 12.20 13.80 8.49
N ARG A 160 11.48 14.90 8.75
CA ARG A 160 11.27 15.95 7.76
C ARG A 160 12.58 16.71 7.53
N ARG A 161 13.02 16.77 6.26
CA ARG A 161 14.24 17.45 5.83
C ARG A 161 13.98 18.82 5.22
N ALA A 162 12.86 18.96 4.49
CA ALA A 162 12.51 20.21 3.85
C ALA A 162 10.99 20.42 3.81
N THR A 163 10.60 21.68 3.69
CA THR A 163 9.22 22.08 3.38
C THR A 163 9.29 23.26 2.43
N ARG A 164 8.52 23.22 1.35
CA ARG A 164 8.43 24.31 0.38
C ARG A 164 7.02 24.40 -0.19
N THR A 165 6.64 25.61 -0.60
CA THR A 165 5.42 25.81 -1.40
C THR A 165 5.79 25.85 -2.88
N VAL A 166 5.07 25.09 -3.67
CA VAL A 166 5.27 25.00 -5.13
C VAL A 166 3.99 25.34 -5.86
N THR A 167 4.13 25.81 -7.10
CA THR A 167 3.00 26.01 -8.01
C THR A 167 2.74 24.71 -8.76
N ILE A 168 1.51 24.18 -8.68
CA ILE A 168 1.11 22.90 -9.29
C ILE A 168 0.02 23.07 -10.36
N GLY A 169 -0.60 24.24 -10.45
CA GLY A 169 -1.63 24.53 -11.44
C GLY A 169 -1.10 24.47 -12.87
N PRO A 170 -2.00 24.42 -13.87
CA PRO A 170 -1.60 24.46 -15.27
C PRO A 170 -0.75 25.72 -15.48
N THR A 171 0.47 25.51 -15.93
CA THR A 171 1.33 26.61 -16.36
C THR A 171 0.55 27.38 -17.41
N ALA A 172 0.13 28.62 -17.08
CA ALA A 172 -0.55 29.48 -18.03
C ALA A 172 0.30 29.46 -19.31
N ALA A 173 -0.24 28.92 -20.37
CA ALA A 173 0.39 28.97 -21.67
C ALA A 173 0.72 30.45 -21.88
N ARG A 174 2.00 30.79 -21.90
CA ARG A 174 2.42 32.15 -22.24
C ARG A 174 1.80 32.47 -23.60
N SER A 175 0.73 33.23 -23.59
CA SER A 175 0.21 33.81 -24.82
C SER A 175 1.35 34.65 -25.39
N ARG A 176 2.07 34.08 -26.35
CA ARG A 176 2.90 34.89 -27.24
C ARG A 176 1.94 35.77 -28.02
N SER A 177 1.68 36.97 -27.50
CA SER A 177 1.19 38.04 -28.30
C SER A 177 2.26 38.32 -29.36
N ARG A 178 2.04 37.79 -30.57
CA ARG A 178 2.73 38.30 -31.75
C ARG A 178 2.10 39.68 -32.03
N GLY A 179 2.85 40.72 -31.70
CA GLY A 179 2.68 42.04 -32.32
C GLY A 179 3.22 42.00 -33.73
#